data_8178b3bc6297ababe22b86f8b5674545
#
_entry.id   8178b3bc6297ababe22b86f8b5674545
#
_cell.length_a   1.000
_cell.length_b   1.000
_cell.length_c   1.000
_cell.angle_alpha   90.00
_cell.angle_beta   90.00
_cell.angle_gamma   90.00
#
_symmetry.space_group_name_H-M   'P 1'
#
loop_
_entity.id
_entity.type
_entity.pdbx_description
1 polymer ?
#
loop_
_entity_poly.entity_id
_entity_poly.type
_entity_poly.pdbx_seq_one_letter_code
_entity_poly.pdbx_strand_id
1 'polypeptide(L)'
;MKNKIQIPSLYNFLGIGFALIISWWIKVTLENIQSDVIYLSLWIGILFGAVLQRSRFCFYCLSRDFIEKKDAKGLLGIVVSLIIGTIGYHFIFGAFLINPIYPNLPPNAHISPVSLVLVLGAFSFGFGMSVAGSCISAQLYRLGEGLLSALITLMGVIVGFIIAFQIWNFFYLEIVSNAHVIWFPHYIGYGGSIFLQLTLFILISYLLFAFNKKQPETQGNDWWKVRWPTYVGGILVGLIAMIAYLRITPLGVTAEINNIAKATASYLQIMPSRLEGLDSLRGCIIIVKNYFWSNNGLFIFGLVLGSFASSIFAKDFKVQIPNRNETIKSFVGGILMGFGSMIALGCTIGNLLSGIMAASLSGWVFLVFCGLGLYIGWMIKNNYLTILK
;
A
#
# COMPACT_ATOMS: atom_id res chain seq x y z
N MET A 1 40.02 8.40 15.03
CA MET A 1 38.82 8.33 15.88
C MET A 1 38.33 6.89 15.84
N LYS A 2 38.36 6.19 16.99
CA LYS A 2 37.94 4.79 17.08
C LYS A 2 36.41 4.70 16.94
N ASN A 3 35.92 4.18 15.81
CA ASN A 3 34.52 3.84 15.62
C ASN A 3 34.14 2.72 16.61
N LYS A 4 33.60 3.09 17.77
CA LYS A 4 32.96 2.11 18.66
C LYS A 4 31.65 1.71 18.02
N ILE A 5 31.58 0.49 17.50
CA ILE A 5 30.31 -0.16 17.14
C ILE A 5 29.49 -0.21 18.42
N GLN A 6 28.48 0.62 18.56
CA GLN A 6 27.56 0.54 19.70
C GLN A 6 26.69 -0.69 19.52
N ILE A 7 26.88 -1.65 20.38
CA ILE A 7 26.00 -2.84 20.47
C ILE A 7 24.62 -2.37 20.93
N PRO A 8 23.51 -2.83 20.32
CA PRO A 8 22.16 -2.46 20.75
C PRO A 8 21.98 -2.83 22.23
N SER A 9 21.46 -1.89 23.02
CA SER A 9 21.18 -2.14 24.45
C SER A 9 20.00 -3.12 24.59
N LEU A 10 19.92 -3.86 25.70
CA LEU A 10 18.84 -4.80 26.01
C LEU A 10 17.44 -4.18 25.78
N TYR A 11 17.27 -2.90 26.07
CA TYR A 11 16.02 -2.16 25.84
C TYR A 11 15.58 -2.11 24.37
N ASN A 12 16.50 -2.21 23.40
CA ASN A 12 16.15 -2.19 21.99
C ASN A 12 15.46 -3.49 21.57
N PHE A 13 15.67 -4.58 22.30
CA PHE A 13 15.04 -5.88 22.01
C PHE A 13 13.65 -6.03 22.64
N LEU A 14 13.23 -5.12 23.53
CA LEU A 14 11.90 -5.19 24.17
C LEU A 14 10.76 -5.16 23.14
N GLY A 15 10.87 -4.35 22.10
CA GLY A 15 9.86 -4.30 21.04
C GLY A 15 9.77 -5.61 20.25
N ILE A 16 10.92 -6.23 19.97
CA ILE A 16 10.98 -7.52 19.28
C ILE A 16 10.42 -8.62 20.19
N GLY A 17 10.84 -8.63 21.46
CA GLY A 17 10.32 -9.59 22.46
C GLY A 17 8.80 -9.50 22.61
N PHE A 18 8.25 -8.28 22.69
CA PHE A 18 6.82 -8.04 22.74
C PHE A 18 6.08 -8.54 21.48
N ALA A 19 6.64 -8.28 20.31
CA ALA A 19 6.07 -8.77 19.04
C ALA A 19 6.06 -10.31 18.97
N LEU A 20 7.14 -10.96 19.46
CA LEU A 20 7.23 -12.42 19.53
C LEU A 20 6.24 -13.02 20.53
N ILE A 21 6.08 -12.40 21.70
CA ILE A 21 5.12 -12.86 22.72
C ILE A 21 3.69 -12.74 22.17
N ILE A 22 3.34 -11.63 21.55
CA ILE A 22 1.99 -11.45 20.95
C ILE A 22 1.79 -12.45 19.82
N SER A 23 2.76 -12.66 18.94
CA SER A 23 2.62 -13.62 17.84
C SER A 23 2.46 -15.06 18.36
N TRP A 24 3.19 -15.41 19.42
CA TRP A 24 3.02 -16.70 20.08
C TRP A 24 1.65 -16.84 20.76
N TRP A 25 1.18 -15.80 21.47
CA TRP A 25 -0.13 -15.79 22.08
C TRP A 25 -1.26 -15.93 21.06
N ILE A 26 -1.17 -15.21 19.95
CA ILE A 26 -2.10 -15.36 18.82
C ILE A 26 -2.05 -16.79 18.26
N LYS A 27 -0.86 -17.40 18.16
CA LYS A 27 -0.73 -18.79 17.74
C LYS A 27 -1.55 -19.72 18.64
N VAL A 28 -1.33 -19.67 19.94
CA VAL A 28 -2.02 -20.51 20.91
C VAL A 28 -3.53 -20.29 20.88
N THR A 29 -3.98 -19.04 20.72
CA THR A 29 -5.41 -18.71 20.67
C THR A 29 -6.10 -19.19 19.40
N LEU A 30 -5.36 -19.26 18.29
CA LEU A 30 -5.87 -19.67 16.98
C LEU A 30 -5.61 -21.14 16.65
N GLU A 31 -4.96 -21.90 17.53
CA GLU A 31 -4.69 -23.34 17.32
C GLU A 31 -5.97 -24.16 17.04
N ASN A 32 -7.11 -23.69 17.50
CA ASN A 32 -8.44 -24.27 17.23
C ASN A 32 -9.06 -23.80 15.89
N ILE A 33 -8.48 -22.81 15.19
CA ILE A 33 -8.95 -22.28 13.92
C ILE A 33 -7.96 -22.66 12.84
N GLN A 34 -8.15 -23.83 12.29
CA GLN A 34 -7.47 -24.46 11.17
C GLN A 34 -6.95 -23.51 10.09
N SER A 35 -5.69 -23.04 10.12
CA SER A 35 -4.81 -22.98 8.95
C SER A 35 -3.45 -22.32 9.23
N ASP A 36 -2.37 -22.99 8.85
CA ASP A 36 -1.00 -22.46 8.82
C ASP A 36 -0.86 -21.16 7.99
N VAL A 37 -1.78 -20.94 7.05
CA VAL A 37 -1.82 -19.75 6.18
C VAL A 37 -2.09 -18.47 6.99
N ILE A 38 -2.87 -18.53 8.03
CA ILE A 38 -3.19 -17.39 8.90
C ILE A 38 -1.94 -16.89 9.64
N TYR A 39 -1.12 -17.81 10.15
CA TYR A 39 0.13 -17.46 10.82
C TYR A 39 1.16 -16.87 9.85
N LEU A 40 1.24 -17.45 8.66
CA LEU A 40 2.13 -16.94 7.63
C LEU A 40 1.77 -15.49 7.27
N SER A 41 0.46 -15.18 7.23
CA SER A 41 -0.02 -13.82 6.98
C SER A 41 0.44 -12.83 8.05
N LEU A 42 0.39 -13.22 9.34
CA LEU A 42 0.89 -12.41 10.44
C LEU A 42 2.40 -12.14 10.31
N TRP A 43 3.20 -13.19 10.05
CA TRP A 43 4.65 -13.04 9.91
C TRP A 43 5.05 -12.20 8.71
N ILE A 44 4.39 -12.39 7.56
CA ILE A 44 4.59 -11.55 6.38
C ILE A 44 4.21 -10.09 6.70
N GLY A 45 3.14 -9.86 7.45
CA GLY A 45 2.76 -8.53 7.93
C GLY A 45 3.84 -7.91 8.81
N ILE A 46 4.38 -8.64 9.79
CA ILE A 46 5.45 -8.16 10.69
C ILE A 46 6.69 -7.77 9.89
N LEU A 47 7.15 -8.63 8.98
CA LEU A 47 8.29 -8.34 8.13
C LEU A 47 8.04 -7.13 7.23
N PHE A 48 6.87 -7.06 6.61
CA PHE A 48 6.48 -5.96 5.74
C PHE A 48 6.44 -4.63 6.50
N GLY A 49 5.83 -4.60 7.69
CA GLY A 49 5.77 -3.43 8.56
C GLY A 49 7.15 -2.94 8.98
N ALA A 50 8.04 -3.84 9.37
CA ALA A 50 9.42 -3.51 9.72
C ALA A 50 10.18 -2.91 8.52
N VAL A 51 10.05 -3.51 7.34
CA VAL A 51 10.68 -3.01 6.10
C VAL A 51 10.14 -1.64 5.72
N LEU A 52 8.82 -1.44 5.73
CA LEU A 52 8.21 -0.14 5.42
C LEU A 52 8.68 0.96 6.37
N GLN A 53 8.76 0.65 7.67
CA GLN A 53 9.19 1.59 8.69
C GLN A 53 10.68 1.96 8.53
N ARG A 54 11.56 0.97 8.32
CA ARG A 54 13.01 1.20 8.20
C ARG A 54 13.39 1.91 6.92
N SER A 55 12.73 1.61 5.80
CA SER A 55 12.99 2.23 4.50
C SER A 55 12.16 3.47 4.23
N ARG A 56 11.18 3.78 5.11
CA ARG A 56 10.16 4.82 4.88
C ARG A 56 9.49 4.74 3.51
N PHE A 57 9.16 3.54 3.13
CA PHE A 57 8.60 3.24 1.84
C PHE A 57 7.16 3.75 1.75
N CYS A 58 7.00 4.99 1.33
CA CYS A 58 5.71 5.67 1.18
C CYS A 58 5.66 6.41 -0.15
N PHE A 59 4.73 6.05 -1.00
CA PHE A 59 4.60 6.64 -2.34
C PHE A 59 4.51 8.18 -2.30
N TYR A 60 3.66 8.74 -1.42
CA TYR A 60 3.55 10.19 -1.27
C TYR A 60 4.86 10.84 -0.82
N CYS A 61 5.49 10.31 0.24
CA CYS A 61 6.69 10.94 0.79
C CYS A 61 7.83 10.95 -0.22
N LEU A 62 8.02 9.84 -0.95
CA LEU A 62 9.05 9.70 -1.97
C LEU A 62 8.77 10.58 -3.19
N SER A 63 7.52 10.70 -3.61
CA SER A 63 7.11 11.61 -4.70
C SER A 63 7.30 13.07 -4.29
N ARG A 64 6.93 13.44 -3.07
CA ARG A 64 7.15 14.80 -2.55
C ARG A 64 8.64 15.14 -2.48
N ASP A 65 9.47 14.24 -1.96
CA ASP A 65 10.91 14.49 -1.86
C ASP A 65 11.55 14.64 -3.27
N PHE A 66 11.02 13.93 -4.28
CA PHE A 66 11.40 14.16 -5.68
C PHE A 66 10.96 15.53 -6.21
N ILE A 67 9.72 15.95 -5.93
CA ILE A 67 9.20 17.25 -6.39
C ILE A 67 9.97 18.40 -5.73
N GLU A 68 10.16 18.36 -4.41
CA GLU A 68 10.75 19.44 -3.63
C GLU A 68 12.28 19.48 -3.72
N LYS A 69 12.94 18.31 -3.60
CA LYS A 69 14.40 18.21 -3.47
C LYS A 69 15.09 17.64 -4.70
N LYS A 70 14.32 17.20 -5.70
CA LYS A 70 14.84 16.45 -6.86
C LYS A 70 15.61 15.19 -6.45
N ASP A 71 15.22 14.55 -5.34
CA ASP A 71 15.80 13.29 -4.89
C ASP A 71 15.02 12.10 -5.47
N ALA A 72 15.58 11.48 -6.51
CA ALA A 72 14.98 10.35 -7.20
C ALA A 72 15.22 9.00 -6.49
N LYS A 73 16.13 8.93 -5.51
CA LYS A 73 16.52 7.66 -4.85
C LYS A 73 15.31 6.90 -4.30
N GLY A 74 14.34 7.63 -3.76
CA GLY A 74 13.12 7.05 -3.22
C GLY A 74 12.23 6.40 -4.27
N LEU A 75 11.95 7.11 -5.36
CA LEU A 75 11.14 6.60 -6.46
C LEU A 75 11.83 5.44 -7.20
N LEU A 76 13.16 5.50 -7.36
CA LEU A 76 13.94 4.38 -7.88
C LEU A 76 13.78 3.13 -7.01
N GLY A 77 13.67 3.26 -5.69
CA GLY A 77 13.36 2.15 -4.80
C GLY A 77 11.99 1.52 -5.09
N ILE A 78 10.98 2.33 -5.44
CA ILE A 78 9.67 1.81 -5.88
C ILE A 78 9.81 1.05 -7.20
N VAL A 79 10.54 1.60 -8.17
CA VAL A 79 10.77 0.93 -9.46
C VAL A 79 11.49 -0.41 -9.28
N VAL A 80 12.49 -0.48 -8.40
CA VAL A 80 13.16 -1.74 -8.07
C VAL A 80 12.17 -2.76 -7.49
N SER A 81 11.28 -2.34 -6.60
CA SER A 81 10.22 -3.20 -6.07
C SER A 81 9.30 -3.73 -7.17
N LEU A 82 8.91 -2.86 -8.11
CA LEU A 82 8.07 -3.23 -9.25
C LEU A 82 8.77 -4.22 -10.17
N ILE A 83 10.05 -4.03 -10.47
CA ILE A 83 10.84 -4.96 -11.30
C ILE A 83 10.87 -6.37 -10.67
N ILE A 84 11.26 -6.47 -9.39
CA ILE A 84 11.37 -7.74 -8.70
C ILE A 84 10.00 -8.43 -8.59
N GLY A 85 8.98 -7.66 -8.20
CA GLY A 85 7.62 -8.19 -8.09
C GLY A 85 7.05 -8.63 -9.42
N THR A 86 7.28 -7.87 -10.51
CA THR A 86 6.83 -8.24 -11.87
C THR A 86 7.45 -9.56 -12.32
N ILE A 87 8.76 -9.72 -12.15
CA ILE A 87 9.45 -10.97 -12.49
C ILE A 87 8.86 -12.12 -11.66
N GLY A 88 8.70 -11.93 -10.36
CA GLY A 88 8.13 -12.94 -9.47
C GLY A 88 6.69 -13.33 -9.81
N TYR A 89 5.83 -12.35 -10.08
CA TYR A 89 4.43 -12.60 -10.45
C TYR A 89 4.30 -13.33 -11.79
N HIS A 90 5.09 -12.94 -12.80
CA HIS A 90 5.07 -13.64 -14.08
C HIS A 90 5.60 -15.06 -13.99
N PHE A 91 6.60 -15.31 -13.13
CA PHE A 91 7.08 -16.65 -12.87
C PHE A 91 5.97 -17.51 -12.23
N ILE A 92 5.26 -16.97 -11.23
CA ILE A 92 4.14 -17.67 -10.59
C ILE A 92 3.01 -17.89 -11.60
N PHE A 93 2.63 -16.88 -12.37
CA PHE A 93 1.57 -17.03 -13.38
C PHE A 93 1.93 -18.08 -14.43
N GLY A 94 3.15 -18.07 -14.96
CA GLY A 94 3.61 -19.05 -15.93
C GLY A 94 3.62 -20.48 -15.40
N ALA A 95 3.84 -20.66 -14.09
CA ALA A 95 3.82 -21.96 -13.45
C ALA A 95 2.39 -22.51 -13.24
N PHE A 96 1.43 -21.65 -12.89
CA PHE A 96 0.05 -22.07 -12.54
C PHE A 96 -0.98 -21.83 -13.64
N LEU A 97 -0.73 -20.88 -14.54
CA LEU A 97 -1.63 -20.51 -15.64
C LEU A 97 -0.85 -20.52 -16.96
N ILE A 98 -0.66 -21.68 -17.55
CA ILE A 98 0.16 -21.88 -18.75
C ILE A 98 -0.34 -21.03 -19.93
N ASN A 99 -1.67 -20.97 -20.13
CA ASN A 99 -2.29 -20.22 -21.22
C ASN A 99 -3.03 -18.99 -20.69
N PRO A 100 -2.55 -17.77 -20.92
CA PRO A 100 -3.16 -16.52 -20.47
C PRO A 100 -4.36 -16.11 -21.37
N ILE A 101 -5.30 -17.02 -21.63
CA ILE A 101 -6.47 -16.79 -22.52
C ILE A 101 -7.68 -16.42 -21.65
N TYR A 102 -8.35 -15.30 -22.01
CA TYR A 102 -9.60 -14.92 -21.38
C TYR A 102 -10.67 -16.03 -21.51
N PRO A 103 -11.46 -16.35 -20.47
CA PRO A 103 -11.69 -15.62 -19.23
C PRO A 103 -10.73 -15.96 -18.07
N ASN A 104 -9.70 -16.77 -18.28
CA ASN A 104 -8.82 -17.26 -17.24
C ASN A 104 -7.84 -16.16 -16.80
N LEU A 105 -8.20 -15.45 -15.76
CA LEU A 105 -7.31 -14.49 -15.10
C LEU A 105 -6.66 -15.15 -13.87
N PRO A 106 -5.41 -14.76 -13.49
CA PRO A 106 -4.77 -15.28 -12.30
C PRO A 106 -5.67 -15.11 -11.07
N PRO A 107 -5.79 -16.12 -10.20
CA PRO A 107 -6.65 -16.05 -9.03
C PRO A 107 -6.21 -14.91 -8.10
N ASN A 108 -7.17 -14.16 -7.59
CA ASN A 108 -6.97 -13.04 -6.66
C ASN A 108 -6.05 -11.90 -7.14
N ALA A 109 -5.50 -11.94 -8.37
CA ALA A 109 -4.66 -10.87 -8.86
C ALA A 109 -5.44 -9.54 -8.97
N HIS A 110 -4.77 -8.43 -8.65
CA HIS A 110 -5.39 -7.11 -8.71
C HIS A 110 -5.43 -6.60 -10.16
N ILE A 111 -6.39 -7.09 -10.91
CA ILE A 111 -6.63 -6.75 -12.31
C ILE A 111 -8.04 -6.17 -12.42
N SER A 112 -8.13 -4.85 -12.28
CA SER A 112 -9.40 -4.12 -12.28
C SER A 112 -9.76 -3.63 -13.68
N PRO A 113 -11.08 -3.41 -13.98
CA PRO A 113 -11.50 -2.80 -15.22
C PRO A 113 -10.99 -1.37 -15.36
N VAL A 114 -10.62 -0.98 -16.59
CA VAL A 114 -10.15 0.37 -16.90
C VAL A 114 -11.36 1.23 -17.25
N SER A 115 -11.70 2.17 -16.38
CA SER A 115 -12.88 3.03 -16.49
C SER A 115 -12.61 4.47 -16.06
N LEU A 116 -13.50 5.38 -16.38
CA LEU A 116 -13.45 6.76 -15.85
C LEU A 116 -13.58 6.78 -14.32
N VAL A 117 -14.28 5.80 -13.75
CA VAL A 117 -14.42 5.66 -12.29
C VAL A 117 -13.06 5.36 -11.64
N LEU A 118 -12.24 4.49 -12.27
CA LEU A 118 -10.86 4.24 -11.84
C LEU A 118 -10.04 5.52 -11.86
N VAL A 119 -10.17 6.35 -12.91
CA VAL A 119 -9.47 7.64 -13.05
C VAL A 119 -9.83 8.60 -11.92
N LEU A 120 -11.14 8.79 -11.68
CA LEU A 120 -11.64 9.67 -10.61
C LEU A 120 -11.21 9.16 -9.23
N GLY A 121 -11.27 7.85 -9.00
CA GLY A 121 -10.83 7.23 -7.76
C GLY A 121 -9.34 7.38 -7.51
N ALA A 122 -8.51 7.13 -8.51
CA ALA A 122 -7.07 7.31 -8.43
C ALA A 122 -6.68 8.76 -8.16
N PHE A 123 -7.33 9.72 -8.84
CA PHE A 123 -7.13 11.14 -8.61
C PHE A 123 -7.52 11.56 -7.19
N SER A 124 -8.73 11.20 -6.74
CA SER A 124 -9.20 11.48 -5.37
C SER A 124 -8.26 10.89 -4.32
N PHE A 125 -7.78 9.67 -4.55
CA PHE A 125 -6.82 9.00 -3.67
C PHE A 125 -5.50 9.78 -3.58
N GLY A 126 -4.93 10.17 -4.72
CA GLY A 126 -3.69 10.94 -4.82
C GLY A 126 -3.81 12.30 -4.14
N PHE A 127 -4.90 13.01 -4.37
CA PHE A 127 -5.19 14.29 -3.74
C PHE A 127 -5.34 14.12 -2.21
N GLY A 128 -6.08 13.11 -1.76
CA GLY A 128 -6.22 12.76 -0.34
C GLY A 128 -4.89 12.47 0.35
N MET A 129 -3.96 11.76 -0.33
CA MET A 129 -2.60 11.55 0.18
C MET A 129 -1.84 12.85 0.44
N SER A 130 -2.00 13.85 -0.44
CA SER A 130 -1.31 15.14 -0.28
C SER A 130 -1.86 15.93 0.91
N VAL A 131 -3.18 15.86 1.15
CA VAL A 131 -3.85 16.49 2.29
C VAL A 131 -3.44 15.81 3.61
N ALA A 132 -3.53 14.46 3.68
CA ALA A 132 -3.17 13.68 4.86
C ALA A 132 -1.65 13.58 5.11
N GLY A 133 -0.83 13.85 4.08
CA GLY A 133 0.64 13.79 4.19
C GLY A 133 1.25 12.40 4.07
N SER A 134 0.48 11.35 3.75
CA SER A 134 0.97 9.99 3.44
C SER A 134 -0.14 9.09 2.88
N CYS A 135 0.24 7.93 2.30
CA CYS A 135 -0.72 6.92 1.83
C CYS A 135 -1.24 6.05 3.00
N ILE A 136 -2.29 5.25 2.76
CA ILE A 136 -2.93 4.41 3.79
C ILE A 136 -1.92 3.44 4.44
N SER A 137 -1.09 2.75 3.65
CA SER A 137 -0.06 1.84 4.19
C SER A 137 0.98 2.56 5.04
N ALA A 138 1.32 3.80 4.65
CA ALA A 138 2.21 4.61 5.46
C ALA A 138 1.54 5.09 6.76
N GLN A 139 0.24 5.32 6.78
CA GLN A 139 -0.47 5.59 8.02
C GLN A 139 -0.42 4.40 8.98
N LEU A 140 -0.52 3.17 8.47
CA LEU A 140 -0.43 1.96 9.30
C LEU A 140 0.94 1.83 9.98
N TYR A 141 2.06 1.99 9.24
CA TYR A 141 3.36 1.90 9.90
C TYR A 141 3.66 3.11 10.80
N ARG A 142 3.14 4.30 10.47
CA ARG A 142 3.22 5.48 11.34
C ARG A 142 2.43 5.33 12.63
N LEU A 143 1.31 4.60 12.59
CA LEU A 143 0.59 4.23 13.80
C LEU A 143 1.50 3.40 14.73
N GLY A 144 2.26 2.45 14.18
CA GLY A 144 3.28 1.71 14.92
C GLY A 144 4.44 2.58 15.44
N GLU A 145 4.74 3.71 14.80
CA GLU A 145 5.71 4.71 15.29
C GLU A 145 5.16 5.60 16.42
N GLY A 146 3.85 5.53 16.72
CA GLY A 146 3.19 6.33 17.77
C GLY A 146 2.53 7.62 17.27
N LEU A 147 2.36 7.81 15.95
CA LEU A 147 1.68 8.99 15.41
C LEU A 147 0.15 8.83 15.48
N LEU A 148 -0.51 9.53 16.39
CA LEU A 148 -1.98 9.46 16.54
C LEU A 148 -2.75 10.08 15.37
N SER A 149 -2.14 10.97 14.58
CA SER A 149 -2.72 11.48 13.33
C SER A 149 -3.05 10.36 12.34
N ALA A 150 -2.30 9.25 12.38
CA ALA A 150 -2.54 8.08 11.55
C ALA A 150 -3.88 7.41 11.87
N LEU A 151 -4.22 7.27 13.15
CA LEU A 151 -5.51 6.73 13.58
C LEU A 151 -6.67 7.59 13.07
N ILE A 152 -6.54 8.91 13.17
CA ILE A 152 -7.57 9.86 12.68
C ILE A 152 -7.73 9.73 11.16
N THR A 153 -6.62 9.57 10.42
CA THR A 153 -6.67 9.34 8.98
C THR A 153 -7.39 8.04 8.65
N LEU A 154 -7.10 6.95 9.37
CA LEU A 154 -7.76 5.66 9.16
C LEU A 154 -9.27 5.71 9.47
N MET A 155 -9.68 6.46 10.50
CA MET A 155 -11.10 6.74 10.74
C MET A 155 -11.73 7.50 9.57
N GLY A 156 -11.04 8.51 9.02
CA GLY A 156 -11.48 9.21 7.81
C GLY A 156 -11.62 8.26 6.62
N VAL A 157 -10.69 7.31 6.45
CA VAL A 157 -10.75 6.29 5.39
C VAL A 157 -12.01 5.44 5.50
N ILE A 158 -12.38 4.99 6.72
CA ILE A 158 -13.62 4.23 6.95
C ILE A 158 -14.85 5.06 6.53
N VAL A 159 -14.91 6.32 6.92
CA VAL A 159 -16.00 7.22 6.51
C VAL A 159 -16.03 7.40 4.99
N GLY A 160 -14.87 7.56 4.36
CA GLY A 160 -14.74 7.66 2.90
C GLY A 160 -15.26 6.41 2.16
N PHE A 161 -15.01 5.20 2.71
CA PHE A 161 -15.60 3.96 2.18
C PHE A 161 -17.11 3.96 2.29
N ILE A 162 -17.66 4.35 3.44
CA ILE A 162 -19.12 4.40 3.67
C ILE A 162 -19.80 5.35 2.68
N ILE A 163 -19.22 6.52 2.42
CA ILE A 163 -19.73 7.46 1.41
C ILE A 163 -19.68 6.83 0.00
N ALA A 164 -18.59 6.14 -0.33
CA ALA A 164 -18.42 5.51 -1.63
C ALA A 164 -19.43 4.36 -1.85
N PHE A 165 -19.82 3.61 -0.81
CA PHE A 165 -20.84 2.55 -0.91
C PHE A 165 -22.19 3.09 -1.42
N GLN A 166 -22.58 4.33 -1.03
CA GLN A 166 -23.84 4.90 -1.45
C GLN A 166 -23.90 5.19 -2.95
N ILE A 167 -22.75 5.48 -3.56
CA ILE A 167 -22.65 5.91 -4.96
C ILE A 167 -22.17 4.75 -5.85
N TRP A 168 -21.65 3.68 -5.24
CA TRP A 168 -21.01 2.57 -5.96
C TRP A 168 -21.90 1.93 -7.01
N ASN A 169 -23.15 1.59 -6.66
CA ASN A 169 -24.07 0.91 -7.58
C ASN A 169 -24.36 1.76 -8.83
N PHE A 170 -24.47 3.08 -8.69
CA PHE A 170 -24.60 3.98 -9.82
C PHE A 170 -23.37 3.92 -10.73
N PHE A 171 -22.16 4.06 -10.17
CA PHE A 171 -20.92 3.96 -10.95
C PHE A 171 -20.74 2.59 -11.61
N TYR A 172 -21.14 1.54 -10.91
CA TYR A 172 -21.00 0.19 -11.44
C TYR A 172 -21.92 -0.02 -12.63
N LEU A 173 -23.21 0.27 -12.50
CA LEU A 173 -24.21 0.00 -13.56
C LEU A 173 -23.96 0.86 -14.80
N GLU A 174 -23.64 2.12 -14.64
CA GLU A 174 -23.49 3.05 -15.76
C GLU A 174 -22.12 2.92 -16.46
N ILE A 175 -21.04 2.63 -15.72
CA ILE A 175 -19.69 2.78 -16.28
C ILE A 175 -18.86 1.50 -16.14
N VAL A 176 -18.78 0.94 -14.91
CA VAL A 176 -17.81 -0.13 -14.63
C VAL A 176 -18.21 -1.45 -15.27
N SER A 177 -19.53 -1.76 -15.35
CA SER A 177 -20.06 -2.98 -15.95
C SER A 177 -19.67 -3.17 -17.42
N ASN A 178 -19.52 -2.05 -18.14
CA ASN A 178 -19.14 -2.03 -19.57
C ASN A 178 -17.63 -1.86 -19.79
N ALA A 179 -16.85 -1.71 -18.71
CA ALA A 179 -15.43 -1.42 -18.81
C ALA A 179 -14.60 -2.70 -19.05
N HIS A 180 -13.63 -2.59 -19.95
CA HIS A 180 -12.77 -3.71 -20.31
C HIS A 180 -11.69 -3.95 -19.26
N VAL A 181 -11.45 -5.21 -18.94
CA VAL A 181 -10.30 -5.66 -18.16
C VAL A 181 -9.15 -5.91 -19.10
N ILE A 182 -8.09 -5.11 -18.98
CA ILE A 182 -6.91 -5.21 -19.85
C ILE A 182 -5.74 -5.78 -19.05
N TRP A 183 -5.38 -7.01 -19.39
CA TRP A 183 -4.26 -7.74 -18.82
C TRP A 183 -3.22 -8.05 -19.90
N PHE A 184 -2.02 -7.50 -19.79
CA PHE A 184 -1.02 -7.57 -20.86
C PHE A 184 -0.65 -8.98 -21.30
N PRO A 185 -0.47 -9.97 -20.40
CA PRO A 185 -0.17 -11.34 -20.83
C PRO A 185 -1.21 -11.96 -21.75
N HIS A 186 -2.46 -11.53 -21.64
CA HIS A 186 -3.53 -12.01 -22.54
C HIS A 186 -3.29 -11.62 -24.01
N TYR A 187 -2.74 -10.42 -24.25
CA TYR A 187 -2.57 -9.89 -25.62
C TYR A 187 -1.20 -10.24 -26.22
N ILE A 188 -0.14 -10.23 -25.41
CA ILE A 188 1.26 -10.34 -25.88
C ILE A 188 2.02 -11.51 -25.22
N GLY A 189 1.34 -12.38 -24.49
CA GLY A 189 1.95 -13.47 -23.75
C GLY A 189 2.79 -13.01 -22.55
N TYR A 190 3.29 -13.96 -21.77
CA TYR A 190 4.11 -13.64 -20.59
C TYR A 190 5.44 -12.99 -20.96
N GLY A 191 6.13 -13.52 -21.98
CA GLY A 191 7.43 -12.97 -22.41
C GLY A 191 7.32 -11.54 -22.94
N GLY A 192 6.33 -11.26 -23.80
CA GLY A 192 6.06 -9.92 -24.30
C GLY A 192 5.67 -8.94 -23.19
N SER A 193 4.85 -9.39 -22.22
CA SER A 193 4.45 -8.58 -21.08
C SER A 193 5.62 -8.21 -20.18
N ILE A 194 6.51 -9.15 -19.85
CA ILE A 194 7.73 -8.87 -19.08
C ILE A 194 8.60 -7.87 -19.83
N PHE A 195 8.84 -8.09 -21.12
CA PHE A 195 9.67 -7.20 -21.93
C PHE A 195 9.11 -5.78 -21.96
N LEU A 196 7.80 -5.62 -22.21
CA LEU A 196 7.13 -4.32 -22.21
C LEU A 196 7.29 -3.60 -20.85
N GLN A 197 7.00 -4.30 -19.74
CA GLN A 197 7.08 -3.70 -18.41
C GLN A 197 8.51 -3.34 -18.02
N LEU A 198 9.49 -4.22 -18.27
CA LEU A 198 10.90 -3.91 -17.99
C LEU A 198 11.39 -2.71 -18.81
N THR A 199 11.00 -2.61 -20.08
CA THR A 199 11.31 -1.44 -20.92
C THR A 199 10.72 -0.17 -20.32
N LEU A 200 9.46 -0.19 -19.86
CA LEU A 200 8.84 0.96 -19.20
C LEU A 200 9.56 1.33 -17.90
N PHE A 201 9.94 0.34 -17.08
CA PHE A 201 10.68 0.60 -15.85
C PHE A 201 12.07 1.17 -16.10
N ILE A 202 12.78 0.71 -17.13
CA ILE A 202 14.07 1.27 -17.55
C ILE A 202 13.89 2.72 -18.00
N LEU A 203 12.87 3.00 -18.81
CA LEU A 203 12.56 4.36 -19.27
C LEU A 203 12.25 5.29 -18.08
N ILE A 204 11.39 4.87 -17.15
CA ILE A 204 11.07 5.63 -15.94
C ILE A 204 12.33 5.86 -15.09
N SER A 205 13.14 4.83 -14.89
CA SER A 205 14.40 4.94 -14.16
C SER A 205 15.36 5.93 -14.80
N TYR A 206 15.48 5.90 -16.13
CA TYR A 206 16.31 6.84 -16.89
C TYR A 206 15.83 8.29 -16.70
N LEU A 207 14.53 8.52 -16.84
CA LEU A 207 13.94 9.84 -16.62
C LEU A 207 14.15 10.33 -15.19
N LEU A 208 13.90 9.49 -14.19
CA LEU A 208 14.13 9.83 -12.78
C LEU A 208 15.61 10.16 -12.52
N PHE A 209 16.52 9.39 -13.11
CA PHE A 209 17.96 9.62 -12.96
C PHE A 209 18.41 10.91 -13.63
N ALA A 210 17.87 11.25 -14.79
CA ALA A 210 18.17 12.50 -15.50
C ALA A 210 17.78 13.75 -14.70
N PHE A 211 16.73 13.68 -13.90
CA PHE A 211 16.27 14.79 -13.03
C PHE A 211 16.84 14.74 -11.60
N ASN A 212 17.68 13.75 -11.28
CA ASN A 212 18.22 13.57 -9.94
C ASN A 212 19.33 14.56 -9.62
N LYS A 213 19.19 15.32 -8.53
CA LYS A 213 20.28 16.11 -7.96
C LYS A 213 20.99 15.30 -6.87
N LYS A 214 22.33 15.22 -6.96
CA LYS A 214 23.14 14.57 -5.92
C LYS A 214 22.86 15.21 -4.56
N GLN A 215 22.24 14.45 -3.66
CA GLN A 215 22.11 14.83 -2.26
C GLN A 215 23.28 14.27 -1.47
N PRO A 216 23.80 15.00 -0.47
CA PRO A 216 24.84 14.47 0.41
C PRO A 216 24.35 13.22 1.12
N GLU A 217 25.15 12.17 1.09
CA GLU A 217 24.84 10.93 1.79
C GLU A 217 25.08 11.14 3.28
N THR A 218 24.04 11.03 4.08
CA THR A 218 24.17 10.93 5.54
C THR A 218 24.68 9.53 5.87
N GLN A 219 26.00 9.35 5.87
CA GLN A 219 26.64 8.14 6.37
C GLN A 219 26.58 8.12 7.91
N GLY A 220 25.63 7.36 8.44
CA GLY A 220 25.65 6.96 9.85
C GLY A 220 26.21 5.55 9.94
N ASN A 221 27.13 5.32 10.91
CA ASN A 221 27.85 4.04 11.07
C ASN A 221 27.00 2.92 11.69
N ASP A 222 25.81 3.23 12.20
CA ASP A 222 24.95 2.27 12.91
C ASP A 222 23.78 1.84 12.02
N TRP A 223 23.93 0.74 11.31
CA TRP A 223 22.92 0.22 10.36
C TRP A 223 21.53 -0.03 10.98
N TRP A 224 21.42 -0.24 12.29
CA TRP A 224 20.13 -0.40 13.00
C TRP A 224 19.49 0.95 13.40
N LYS A 225 20.25 2.05 13.53
CA LYS A 225 19.73 3.38 13.79
C LYS A 225 19.49 4.19 12.53
N VAL A 226 20.30 3.94 11.50
CA VAL A 226 20.21 4.64 10.22
C VAL A 226 19.07 4.02 9.40
N ARG A 227 18.34 4.87 8.71
CA ARG A 227 17.29 4.41 7.75
C ARG A 227 17.93 3.61 6.63
N TRP A 228 17.27 2.52 6.28
CA TRP A 228 17.75 1.72 5.17
C TRP A 228 17.63 2.49 3.85
N PRO A 229 18.58 2.33 2.93
CA PRO A 229 18.45 2.87 1.58
C PRO A 229 17.14 2.37 0.94
N THR A 230 16.44 3.25 0.23
CA THR A 230 15.12 2.94 -0.33
C THR A 230 15.14 1.79 -1.33
N TYR A 231 16.27 1.56 -2.02
CA TYR A 231 16.41 0.41 -2.94
C TYR A 231 16.42 -0.93 -2.18
N VAL A 232 17.02 -0.98 -0.98
CA VAL A 232 16.96 -2.18 -0.12
C VAL A 232 15.53 -2.46 0.31
N GLY A 233 14.81 -1.42 0.74
CA GLY A 233 13.38 -1.51 1.03
C GLY A 233 12.59 -2.00 -0.19
N GLY A 234 12.89 -1.47 -1.39
CA GLY A 234 12.27 -1.89 -2.65
C GLY A 234 12.48 -3.37 -2.97
N ILE A 235 13.71 -3.87 -2.83
CA ILE A 235 14.02 -5.30 -3.02
C ILE A 235 13.18 -6.16 -2.07
N LEU A 236 13.19 -5.83 -0.78
CA LEU A 236 12.48 -6.61 0.23
C LEU A 236 10.96 -6.55 0.02
N VAL A 237 10.40 -5.39 -0.33
CA VAL A 237 8.98 -5.24 -0.64
C VAL A 237 8.59 -6.09 -1.85
N GLY A 238 9.39 -6.10 -2.92
CA GLY A 238 9.17 -6.93 -4.10
C GLY A 238 9.18 -8.44 -3.78
N LEU A 239 10.16 -8.90 -2.99
CA LEU A 239 10.24 -10.29 -2.55
C LEU A 239 9.07 -10.68 -1.64
N ILE A 240 8.72 -9.82 -0.67
CA ILE A 240 7.56 -10.06 0.21
C ILE A 240 6.27 -10.12 -0.61
N ALA A 241 6.09 -9.24 -1.61
CA ALA A 241 4.93 -9.26 -2.49
C ALA A 241 4.81 -10.57 -3.26
N MET A 242 5.92 -11.10 -3.79
CA MET A 242 5.97 -12.38 -4.48
C MET A 242 5.59 -13.55 -3.55
N ILE A 243 6.19 -13.61 -2.36
CA ILE A 243 5.91 -14.68 -1.38
C ILE A 243 4.47 -14.60 -0.89
N ALA A 244 3.96 -13.39 -0.62
CA ALA A 244 2.59 -13.19 -0.19
C ALA A 244 1.60 -13.66 -1.27
N TYR A 245 1.84 -13.33 -2.55
CA TYR A 245 0.99 -13.78 -3.64
C TYR A 245 1.00 -15.30 -3.79
N LEU A 246 2.17 -15.93 -3.69
CA LEU A 246 2.32 -17.38 -3.84
C LEU A 246 1.60 -18.16 -2.73
N ARG A 247 1.60 -17.66 -1.49
CA ARG A 247 1.17 -18.42 -0.31
C ARG A 247 -0.17 -17.99 0.28
N ILE A 248 -0.58 -16.75 0.05
CA ILE A 248 -1.76 -16.16 0.71
C ILE A 248 -2.65 -15.47 -0.33
N THR A 249 -2.33 -14.22 -0.63
CA THR A 249 -3.01 -13.33 -1.58
C THR A 249 -2.08 -12.17 -1.92
N PRO A 250 -2.34 -11.43 -3.02
CA PRO A 250 -1.59 -10.22 -3.30
C PRO A 250 -1.64 -9.24 -2.12
N LEU A 251 -0.57 -8.48 -1.94
CA LEU A 251 -0.51 -7.47 -0.89
C LEU A 251 -1.64 -6.44 -1.05
N GLY A 252 -2.41 -6.25 0.01
CA GLY A 252 -3.49 -5.27 0.04
C GLY A 252 -3.86 -4.90 1.46
N VAL A 253 -3.81 -3.61 1.79
CA VAL A 253 -4.14 -3.10 3.14
C VAL A 253 -5.56 -2.56 3.24
N THR A 254 -6.21 -2.31 2.12
CA THR A 254 -7.54 -1.68 2.07
C THR A 254 -8.70 -2.66 2.21
N ALA A 255 -8.47 -3.95 1.92
CA ALA A 255 -9.51 -4.98 2.03
C ALA A 255 -10.11 -5.08 3.44
N GLU A 256 -9.27 -5.11 4.46
CA GLU A 256 -9.76 -5.23 5.84
C GLU A 256 -10.39 -3.94 6.35
N ILE A 257 -9.83 -2.78 5.98
CA ILE A 257 -10.43 -1.49 6.32
C ILE A 257 -11.81 -1.36 5.65
N ASN A 258 -11.95 -1.87 4.42
CA ASN A 258 -13.24 -1.96 3.74
C ASN A 258 -14.22 -2.90 4.46
N ASN A 259 -13.77 -4.04 4.99
CA ASN A 259 -14.59 -4.95 5.77
C ASN A 259 -15.08 -4.29 7.08
N ILE A 260 -14.20 -3.55 7.76
CA ILE A 260 -14.57 -2.74 8.93
C ILE A 260 -15.60 -1.68 8.55
N ALA A 261 -15.41 -0.98 7.43
CA ALA A 261 -16.36 0.01 6.93
C ALA A 261 -17.72 -0.62 6.58
N LYS A 262 -17.74 -1.79 5.94
CA LYS A 262 -18.98 -2.55 5.67
C LYS A 262 -19.69 -2.96 6.95
N ALA A 263 -18.97 -3.51 7.93
CA ALA A 263 -19.55 -3.88 9.22
C ALA A 263 -20.14 -2.67 9.93
N THR A 264 -19.42 -1.53 9.93
CA THR A 264 -19.89 -0.27 10.53
C THR A 264 -21.12 0.26 9.80
N ALA A 265 -21.12 0.29 8.47
CA ALA A 265 -22.26 0.75 7.68
C ALA A 265 -23.49 -0.14 7.84
N SER A 266 -23.30 -1.45 7.96
CA SER A 266 -24.36 -2.42 8.24
C SER A 266 -24.96 -2.23 9.62
N TYR A 267 -24.12 -2.02 10.65
CA TYR A 267 -24.60 -1.73 12.01
C TYR A 267 -25.41 -0.44 12.07
N LEU A 268 -24.99 0.59 11.33
CA LEU A 268 -25.71 1.87 11.23
C LEU A 268 -26.93 1.82 10.30
N GLN A 269 -27.23 0.67 9.67
CA GLN A 269 -28.30 0.49 8.68
C GLN A 269 -28.22 1.44 7.47
N ILE A 270 -27.00 1.89 7.14
CA ILE A 270 -26.73 2.79 5.99
C ILE A 270 -26.24 1.97 4.78
N MET A 271 -25.96 0.67 4.95
CA MET A 271 -25.42 -0.16 3.87
C MET A 271 -26.49 -0.39 2.78
N PRO A 272 -26.19 -0.20 1.48
CA PRO A 272 -27.05 -0.67 0.40
C PRO A 272 -27.29 -2.18 0.52
N SER A 273 -28.47 -2.63 0.09
CA SER A 273 -28.86 -4.06 0.17
C SER A 273 -27.86 -4.98 -0.52
N ARG A 274 -27.24 -4.52 -1.61
CA ARG A 274 -26.17 -5.20 -2.34
C ARG A 274 -25.24 -4.18 -2.97
N LEU A 275 -23.94 -4.50 -3.02
CA LEU A 275 -22.94 -3.78 -3.82
C LEU A 275 -22.76 -4.57 -5.12
N GLU A 276 -23.40 -4.07 -6.19
CA GLU A 276 -23.43 -4.77 -7.48
C GLU A 276 -22.01 -4.97 -8.04
N GLY A 277 -21.82 -6.15 -8.65
CA GLY A 277 -20.61 -6.50 -9.39
C GLY A 277 -19.35 -6.78 -8.55
N LEU A 278 -19.35 -6.53 -7.23
CA LEU A 278 -18.17 -6.82 -6.43
C LEU A 278 -17.83 -8.32 -6.38
N ASP A 279 -18.81 -9.20 -6.58
CA ASP A 279 -18.61 -10.66 -6.59
C ASP A 279 -17.86 -11.13 -7.85
N SER A 280 -17.95 -10.37 -8.96
CA SER A 280 -17.35 -10.70 -10.25
C SER A 280 -16.04 -9.95 -10.54
N LEU A 281 -15.80 -8.84 -9.88
CA LEU A 281 -14.61 -8.02 -10.06
C LEU A 281 -13.41 -8.60 -9.30
N ARG A 282 -12.21 -8.26 -9.73
CA ARG A 282 -10.95 -8.64 -9.09
C ARG A 282 -10.20 -7.38 -8.62
N GLY A 283 -9.92 -7.32 -7.32
CA GLY A 283 -9.23 -6.17 -6.72
C GLY A 283 -9.06 -6.34 -5.22
N CYS A 284 -8.31 -5.46 -4.60
CA CYS A 284 -7.98 -5.49 -3.18
C CYS A 284 -9.22 -5.43 -2.25
N ILE A 285 -10.34 -4.88 -2.73
CA ILE A 285 -11.53 -4.55 -1.92
C ILE A 285 -12.58 -5.67 -1.92
N ILE A 286 -12.45 -6.67 -2.78
CA ILE A 286 -13.52 -7.60 -3.13
C ILE A 286 -13.66 -8.76 -2.14
N ILE A 287 -12.65 -9.03 -1.34
CA ILE A 287 -12.64 -10.19 -0.44
C ILE A 287 -13.50 -9.89 0.78
N VAL A 288 -14.75 -10.38 0.75
CA VAL A 288 -15.65 -10.37 1.91
C VAL A 288 -15.42 -11.64 2.72
N LYS A 289 -14.97 -11.51 3.97
CA LYS A 289 -14.95 -12.60 4.95
C LYS A 289 -15.61 -12.14 6.24
N ASN A 290 -16.52 -12.95 6.75
CA ASN A 290 -17.32 -12.67 7.94
C ASN A 290 -16.58 -12.86 9.27
N TYR A 291 -15.25 -13.01 9.24
CA TYR A 291 -14.45 -13.26 10.45
C TYR A 291 -13.46 -12.14 10.69
N PHE A 292 -13.42 -11.67 11.93
CA PHE A 292 -12.49 -10.63 12.43
C PHE A 292 -11.01 -11.02 12.23
N TRP A 293 -10.68 -12.30 12.24
CA TRP A 293 -9.35 -12.85 12.02
C TRP A 293 -9.16 -13.35 10.58
N SER A 294 -9.34 -12.45 9.62
CA SER A 294 -9.02 -12.75 8.22
C SER A 294 -7.51 -12.75 7.98
N ASN A 295 -7.06 -13.40 6.90
CA ASN A 295 -5.64 -13.33 6.49
C ASN A 295 -5.17 -11.88 6.34
N ASN A 296 -6.00 -11.01 5.76
CA ASN A 296 -5.69 -9.60 5.59
C ASN A 296 -5.71 -8.83 6.92
N GLY A 297 -6.62 -9.16 7.85
CA GLY A 297 -6.66 -8.54 9.18
C GLY A 297 -5.40 -8.81 9.97
N LEU A 298 -4.94 -10.08 9.98
CA LEU A 298 -3.69 -10.46 10.63
C LEU A 298 -2.46 -9.89 9.93
N PHE A 299 -2.50 -9.75 8.60
CA PHE A 299 -1.45 -9.04 7.85
C PHE A 299 -1.34 -7.58 8.30
N ILE A 300 -2.45 -6.84 8.39
CA ILE A 300 -2.45 -5.44 8.83
C ILE A 300 -2.03 -5.32 10.28
N PHE A 301 -2.54 -6.20 11.15
CA PHE A 301 -2.13 -6.24 12.55
C PHE A 301 -0.61 -6.50 12.67
N GLY A 302 -0.10 -7.49 11.92
CA GLY A 302 1.32 -7.79 11.82
C GLY A 302 2.12 -6.59 11.33
N LEU A 303 1.63 -5.85 10.33
CA LEU A 303 2.28 -4.66 9.79
C LEU A 303 2.46 -3.59 10.88
N VAL A 304 1.41 -3.30 11.65
CA VAL A 304 1.48 -2.33 12.75
C VAL A 304 2.42 -2.82 13.86
N LEU A 305 2.34 -4.11 14.22
CA LEU A 305 3.18 -4.72 15.24
C LEU A 305 4.67 -4.75 14.82
N GLY A 306 4.97 -5.11 13.58
CA GLY A 306 6.33 -5.13 13.04
C GLY A 306 6.94 -3.73 12.94
N SER A 307 6.13 -2.74 12.54
CA SER A 307 6.52 -1.34 12.55
C SER A 307 6.78 -0.83 13.97
N PHE A 308 5.93 -1.18 14.94
CA PHE A 308 6.10 -0.85 16.35
C PHE A 308 7.40 -1.45 16.91
N ALA A 309 7.64 -2.74 16.72
CA ALA A 309 8.84 -3.41 17.15
C ALA A 309 10.12 -2.78 16.53
N SER A 310 10.07 -2.49 15.23
CA SER A 310 11.17 -1.85 14.50
C SER A 310 11.42 -0.41 14.96
N SER A 311 10.38 0.36 15.27
CA SER A 311 10.50 1.74 15.74
C SER A 311 11.11 1.83 17.14
N ILE A 312 10.76 0.90 18.06
CA ILE A 312 11.38 0.81 19.39
C ILE A 312 12.86 0.41 19.24
N PHE A 313 13.14 -0.61 18.41
CA PHE A 313 14.50 -1.07 18.18
C PHE A 313 15.41 0.06 17.66
N ALA A 314 14.89 0.89 16.76
CA ALA A 314 15.60 2.03 16.19
C ALA A 314 15.59 3.29 17.09
N LYS A 315 14.86 3.30 18.21
CA LYS A 315 14.62 4.48 19.07
C LYS A 315 13.88 5.61 18.35
N ASP A 316 13.10 5.27 17.34
CA ASP A 316 12.29 6.23 16.56
C ASP A 316 10.86 6.38 17.11
N PHE A 317 10.45 5.50 18.06
CA PHE A 317 9.10 5.52 18.65
C PHE A 317 8.88 6.81 19.46
N LYS A 318 7.85 7.58 19.06
CA LYS A 318 7.45 8.81 19.76
C LYS A 318 5.95 8.99 19.64
N VAL A 319 5.25 9.06 20.77
CA VAL A 319 3.85 9.40 20.77
C VAL A 319 3.69 10.88 20.41
N GLN A 320 3.01 11.13 19.29
CA GLN A 320 2.75 12.49 18.80
C GLN A 320 1.23 12.69 18.67
N ILE A 321 0.74 13.67 19.44
CA ILE A 321 -0.65 14.10 19.40
C ILE A 321 -0.77 15.18 18.32
N PRO A 322 -1.68 15.03 17.33
CA PRO A 322 -1.84 16.00 16.26
C PRO A 322 -2.47 17.31 16.78
N ASN A 323 -2.04 18.40 16.20
CA ASN A 323 -2.65 19.70 16.36
C ASN A 323 -4.03 19.73 15.66
N ARG A 324 -4.94 20.64 16.02
CA ARG A 324 -6.29 20.76 15.44
C ARG A 324 -6.29 20.82 13.89
N ASN A 325 -5.37 21.59 13.31
CA ASN A 325 -5.25 21.68 11.85
C ASN A 325 -4.76 20.37 11.23
N GLU A 326 -3.86 19.66 11.89
CA GLU A 326 -3.39 18.34 11.44
C GLU A 326 -4.50 17.30 11.54
N THR A 327 -5.30 17.35 12.62
CA THR A 327 -6.47 16.49 12.81
C THR A 327 -7.45 16.62 11.66
N ILE A 328 -7.83 17.88 11.31
CA ILE A 328 -8.76 18.13 10.20
C ILE A 328 -8.19 17.65 8.87
N LYS A 329 -6.93 17.98 8.57
CA LYS A 329 -6.25 17.54 7.34
C LYS A 329 -6.15 16.02 7.26
N SER A 330 -5.81 15.35 8.35
CA SER A 330 -5.73 13.89 8.44
C SER A 330 -7.08 13.26 8.18
N PHE A 331 -8.14 13.76 8.80
CA PHE A 331 -9.49 13.22 8.64
C PHE A 331 -10.04 13.44 7.22
N VAL A 332 -9.97 14.66 6.69
CA VAL A 332 -10.43 14.97 5.33
C VAL A 332 -9.63 14.23 4.28
N GLY A 333 -8.29 14.21 4.42
CA GLY A 333 -7.44 13.43 3.53
C GLY A 333 -7.73 11.92 3.61
N GLY A 334 -8.08 11.42 4.80
CA GLY A 334 -8.55 10.05 5.00
C GLY A 334 -9.84 9.76 4.23
N ILE A 335 -10.84 10.64 4.31
CA ILE A 335 -12.12 10.51 3.57
C ILE A 335 -11.84 10.40 2.06
N LEU A 336 -11.03 11.31 1.52
CA LEU A 336 -10.70 11.32 0.09
C LEU A 336 -9.95 10.05 -0.36
N MET A 337 -9.03 9.55 0.48
CA MET A 337 -8.34 8.29 0.20
C MET A 337 -9.27 7.08 0.29
N GLY A 338 -10.17 7.04 1.28
CA GLY A 338 -11.15 5.97 1.44
C GLY A 338 -12.13 5.92 0.27
N PHE A 339 -12.73 7.05 -0.08
CA PHE A 339 -13.60 7.20 -1.23
C PHE A 339 -12.87 6.78 -2.52
N GLY A 340 -11.68 7.36 -2.77
CA GLY A 340 -10.89 7.07 -3.97
C GLY A 340 -10.48 5.61 -4.06
N SER A 341 -10.10 4.96 -2.95
CA SER A 341 -9.71 3.55 -2.98
C SER A 341 -10.89 2.61 -3.21
N MET A 342 -12.11 2.95 -2.74
CA MET A 342 -13.30 2.14 -3.01
C MET A 342 -13.66 2.16 -4.49
N ILE A 343 -13.79 3.34 -5.08
CA ILE A 343 -14.20 3.45 -6.48
C ILE A 343 -13.10 3.03 -7.46
N ALA A 344 -11.82 3.12 -7.07
CA ALA A 344 -10.69 2.58 -7.85
C ALA A 344 -10.41 1.09 -7.59
N LEU A 345 -11.18 0.42 -6.72
CA LEU A 345 -11.00 -0.98 -6.33
C LEU A 345 -9.63 -1.31 -5.71
N GLY A 346 -8.95 -0.32 -5.12
CA GLY A 346 -7.67 -0.54 -4.45
C GLY A 346 -6.90 0.74 -4.13
N CYS A 347 -5.77 0.58 -3.47
CA CYS A 347 -4.87 1.65 -3.03
C CYS A 347 -3.50 1.56 -3.73
N THR A 348 -2.53 2.36 -3.26
CA THR A 348 -1.14 2.31 -3.78
C THR A 348 -0.48 0.95 -3.66
N ILE A 349 -0.77 0.13 -2.63
CA ILE A 349 -0.24 -1.23 -2.55
C ILE A 349 -1.06 -2.17 -3.44
N GLY A 350 -2.39 -2.09 -3.40
CA GLY A 350 -3.24 -2.96 -4.19
C GLY A 350 -3.13 -2.70 -5.70
N ASN A 351 -3.56 -1.53 -6.16
CA ASN A 351 -3.60 -1.22 -7.59
C ASN A 351 -2.24 -0.84 -8.16
N LEU A 352 -1.50 0.07 -7.51
CA LEU A 352 -0.25 0.53 -8.08
C LEU A 352 0.82 -0.56 -7.97
N LEU A 353 1.11 -1.05 -6.75
CA LEU A 353 2.19 -2.03 -6.57
C LEU A 353 1.78 -3.40 -7.14
N SER A 354 0.78 -4.06 -6.54
CA SER A 354 0.38 -5.41 -6.94
C SER A 354 -0.28 -5.46 -8.32
N GLY A 355 -1.02 -4.43 -8.74
CA GLY A 355 -1.65 -4.37 -10.06
C GLY A 355 -0.63 -4.21 -11.20
N ILE A 356 0.38 -3.36 -11.03
CA ILE A 356 1.47 -3.24 -12.02
C ILE A 356 2.30 -4.53 -12.05
N MET A 357 2.64 -5.12 -10.88
CA MET A 357 3.34 -6.40 -10.82
C MET A 357 2.58 -7.52 -11.52
N ALA A 358 1.24 -7.50 -11.44
CA ALA A 358 0.35 -8.43 -12.14
C ALA A 358 0.18 -8.13 -13.63
N ALA A 359 0.86 -7.12 -14.16
CA ALA A 359 0.77 -6.68 -15.57
C ALA A 359 -0.63 -6.20 -15.99
N SER A 360 -1.34 -5.53 -15.09
CA SER A 360 -2.62 -4.91 -15.35
C SER A 360 -2.48 -3.47 -15.84
N LEU A 361 -3.21 -3.10 -16.89
CA LEU A 361 -3.25 -1.71 -17.35
C LEU A 361 -3.89 -0.80 -16.29
N SER A 362 -4.84 -1.29 -15.50
CA SER A 362 -5.46 -0.52 -14.42
C SER A 362 -4.46 0.00 -13.39
N GLY A 363 -3.40 -0.76 -13.09
CA GLY A 363 -2.31 -0.33 -12.21
C GLY A 363 -1.54 0.87 -12.78
N TRP A 364 -1.26 0.88 -14.08
CA TRP A 364 -0.58 2.00 -14.76
C TRP A 364 -1.47 3.25 -14.83
N VAL A 365 -2.75 3.08 -15.14
CA VAL A 365 -3.73 4.18 -15.12
C VAL A 365 -3.83 4.77 -13.71
N PHE A 366 -3.91 3.91 -12.70
CA PHE A 366 -3.92 4.35 -11.29
C PHE A 366 -2.65 5.15 -10.94
N LEU A 367 -1.47 4.69 -11.37
CA LEU A 367 -0.20 5.39 -11.13
C LEU A 367 -0.23 6.82 -11.68
N VAL A 368 -0.66 7.00 -12.93
CA VAL A 368 -0.67 8.31 -13.60
C VAL A 368 -1.65 9.27 -12.91
N PHE A 369 -2.90 8.87 -12.72
CA PHE A 369 -3.93 9.76 -12.17
C PHE A 369 -3.79 9.99 -10.66
N CYS A 370 -3.30 9.01 -9.92
CA CYS A 370 -2.91 9.18 -8.53
C CYS A 370 -1.72 10.16 -8.39
N GLY A 371 -0.75 10.06 -9.29
CA GLY A 371 0.37 11.02 -9.37
C GLY A 371 -0.09 12.44 -9.69
N LEU A 372 -1.03 12.61 -10.62
CA LEU A 372 -1.63 13.91 -10.95
C LEU A 372 -2.39 14.50 -9.74
N GLY A 373 -3.24 13.70 -9.09
CA GLY A 373 -3.96 14.14 -7.88
C GLY A 373 -3.02 14.56 -6.76
N LEU A 374 -1.95 13.79 -6.55
CA LEU A 374 -0.89 14.10 -5.58
C LEU A 374 -0.20 15.43 -5.93
N TYR A 375 0.17 15.62 -7.18
CA TYR A 375 0.87 16.82 -7.63
C TYR A 375 0.01 18.08 -7.48
N ILE A 376 -1.26 18.04 -7.90
CA ILE A 376 -2.21 19.15 -7.74
C ILE A 376 -2.43 19.45 -6.26
N GLY A 377 -2.65 18.45 -5.42
CA GLY A 377 -2.81 18.65 -3.99
C GLY A 377 -1.57 19.22 -3.30
N TRP A 378 -0.36 18.81 -3.75
CA TRP A 378 0.89 19.43 -3.30
C TRP A 378 1.02 20.87 -3.73
N MET A 379 0.67 21.24 -4.98
CA MET A 379 0.66 22.62 -5.46
C MET A 379 -0.24 23.52 -4.64
N ILE A 380 -1.47 23.08 -4.39
CA ILE A 380 -2.44 23.83 -3.58
C ILE A 380 -1.89 24.07 -2.18
N LYS A 381 -1.32 23.04 -1.55
CA LYS A 381 -0.74 23.14 -0.21
C LYS A 381 0.42 24.13 -0.16
N ASN A 382 1.30 24.15 -1.15
CA ASN A 382 2.44 25.08 -1.21
C ASN A 382 2.03 26.53 -1.50
N ASN A 383 1.05 26.73 -2.40
CA ASN A 383 0.55 28.08 -2.68
C ASN A 383 -0.15 28.69 -1.47
N TYR A 384 -0.92 27.91 -0.69
CA TYR A 384 -1.49 28.38 0.58
C TYR A 384 -0.43 28.79 1.61
N LEU A 385 0.71 28.08 1.68
CA LEU A 385 1.81 28.40 2.59
C LEU A 385 2.58 29.65 2.15
N THR A 386 2.57 30.00 0.86
CA THR A 386 3.20 31.24 0.34
C THR A 386 2.32 32.47 0.55
N ILE A 387 0.99 32.32 0.58
CA ILE A 387 0.03 33.42 0.83
C ILE A 387 -0.04 33.79 2.33
N LEU A 388 0.29 32.84 3.21
CA LEU A 388 0.28 33.03 4.68
C LEU A 388 1.65 33.46 5.26
N LYS A 389 2.67 33.61 4.44
CA LYS A 389 3.96 34.23 4.77
C LYS A 389 4.03 35.65 4.26
#